data_422a695030002d437188aeffc37ce897
#
_entry.id   422a695030002d437188aeffc37ce897
#
_cell.length_a   1.000
_cell.length_b   1.000
_cell.length_c   1.000
_cell.angle_alpha   90.00
_cell.angle_beta   90.00
_cell.angle_gamma   90.00
#
_symmetry.space_group_name_H-M   'P 1'
#
loop_
_entity.id
_entity.type
_entity.pdbx_description
1 polymer ?
#
loop_
_entity_poly.entity_id
_entity_poly.type
_entity_poly.pdbx_seq_one_letter_code
_entity_poly.pdbx_strand_id
1 'polypeptide(L)'
;MVVHIAVIGTETAHVIEWLRSGSIEKIYLLHSKKTAEIDFPKKARELDKQIKKLYPGVEIIKRVIENAFNLDDTQDAISEIFYNERENGVENQEITINITGGTAIQSAAAAIAFVPPVTLILMSSFAT
;
A
#
# COMPACT_ATOMS: atom_id res chain seq x y z
N MET A 1 -2.66 -0.21 -17.07
CA MET A 1 -2.14 -0.94 -15.89
C MET A 1 -2.63 -0.27 -14.61
N VAL A 2 -3.17 -1.03 -13.70
CA VAL A 2 -3.55 -0.50 -12.38
C VAL A 2 -2.49 -0.89 -11.35
N VAL A 3 -1.96 0.12 -10.68
CA VAL A 3 -0.98 -0.03 -9.60
C VAL A 3 -1.66 0.28 -8.27
N HIS A 4 -1.51 -0.60 -7.31
CA HIS A 4 -2.11 -0.43 -6.00
C HIS A 4 -1.04 -0.29 -4.93
N ILE A 5 -1.22 0.69 -4.05
CA ILE A 5 -0.35 0.91 -2.90
C ILE A 5 -1.14 0.54 -1.64
N ALA A 6 -0.68 -0.47 -0.91
CA ALA A 6 -1.31 -0.90 0.32
C ALA A 6 -0.39 -0.67 1.50
N VAL A 7 -0.85 0.07 2.49
CA VAL A 7 -0.12 0.27 3.75
C VAL A 7 -0.49 -0.87 4.70
N ILE A 8 0.52 -1.64 5.11
CA ILE A 8 0.31 -2.83 5.93
C ILE A 8 0.21 -2.45 7.40
N GLY A 9 -0.93 -2.77 8.00
CA GLY A 9 -1.16 -2.62 9.42
C GLY A 9 -1.34 -3.97 10.10
N THR A 10 -2.15 -4.00 11.15
CA THR A 10 -2.46 -5.24 11.88
C THR A 10 -3.42 -6.14 11.11
N GLU A 11 -4.31 -5.53 10.31
CA GLU A 11 -5.27 -6.24 9.48
C GLU A 11 -4.82 -6.23 8.02
N THR A 12 -4.80 -7.39 7.39
CA THR A 12 -4.34 -7.53 6.01
C THR A 12 -5.39 -8.11 5.05
N ALA A 13 -6.51 -8.59 5.57
CA ALA A 13 -7.55 -9.22 4.75
C ALA A 13 -8.11 -8.29 3.66
N HIS A 14 -8.20 -6.99 3.92
CA HIS A 14 -8.70 -6.01 2.97
C HIS A 14 -7.85 -5.90 1.70
N VAL A 15 -6.56 -6.22 1.80
CA VAL A 15 -5.66 -6.20 0.64
C VAL A 15 -6.08 -7.27 -0.36
N ILE A 16 -6.36 -8.47 0.13
CA ILE A 16 -6.82 -9.58 -0.71
C ILE A 16 -8.17 -9.26 -1.36
N GLU A 17 -9.06 -8.63 -0.62
CA GLU A 17 -10.37 -8.24 -1.17
C GLU A 17 -10.25 -7.31 -2.37
N TRP A 18 -9.33 -6.35 -2.32
CA TRP A 18 -9.08 -5.45 -3.44
C TRP A 18 -8.55 -6.17 -4.67
N LEU A 19 -7.73 -7.20 -4.48
CA LEU A 19 -7.20 -7.99 -5.59
C LEU A 19 -8.27 -8.81 -6.30
N ARG A 20 -9.40 -9.07 -5.65
CA ARG A 20 -10.52 -9.80 -6.27
C ARG A 20 -11.12 -9.06 -7.45
N SER A 21 -10.96 -7.75 -7.54
CA SER A 21 -11.47 -6.97 -8.65
C SER A 21 -10.84 -7.37 -9.99
N GLY A 22 -9.64 -7.99 -9.94
CA GLY A 22 -8.91 -8.44 -11.13
C GLY A 22 -8.27 -7.34 -11.94
N SER A 23 -8.39 -6.08 -11.53
CA SER A 23 -7.87 -4.94 -12.25
C SER A 23 -6.46 -4.54 -11.83
N ILE A 24 -5.96 -5.07 -10.73
CA ILE A 24 -4.65 -4.72 -10.20
C ILE A 24 -3.58 -5.63 -10.80
N GLU A 25 -2.59 -5.02 -11.43
CA GLU A 25 -1.48 -5.74 -12.06
C GLU A 25 -0.19 -5.67 -11.24
N LYS A 26 -0.07 -4.65 -10.39
CA LYS A 26 1.11 -4.43 -9.57
C LYS A 26 0.69 -3.87 -8.22
N ILE A 27 1.29 -4.40 -7.15
CA ILE A 27 0.99 -3.94 -5.79
C ILE A 27 2.27 -3.64 -5.03
N TYR A 28 2.28 -2.48 -4.38
CA TYR A 28 3.30 -2.11 -3.41
C TYR A 28 2.78 -2.38 -2.01
N LEU A 29 3.53 -3.17 -1.24
CA LEU A 29 3.23 -3.42 0.17
C LEU A 29 4.16 -2.54 1.01
N LEU A 30 3.62 -1.46 1.54
CA LEU A 30 4.36 -0.56 2.43
C LEU A 30 4.22 -1.06 3.85
N HIS A 31 5.33 -1.30 4.52
CA HIS A 31 5.30 -1.79 5.90
C HIS A 31 6.36 -1.13 6.75
N SER A 32 6.07 -1.02 8.02
CA SER A 32 7.00 -0.52 9.03
C SER A 32 8.04 -1.56 9.37
N LYS A 33 9.06 -1.15 10.09
CA LYS A 33 10.02 -2.07 10.70
C LYS A 33 9.36 -2.82 11.84
N LYS A 34 9.97 -3.93 12.25
CA LYS A 34 9.51 -4.71 13.38
C LYS A 34 9.50 -3.87 14.65
N THR A 35 8.41 -3.97 15.40
CA THR A 35 8.30 -3.39 16.75
C THR A 35 8.33 -4.50 17.78
N ALA A 36 8.34 -4.13 19.08
CA ALA A 36 8.29 -5.11 20.17
C ALA A 36 6.98 -5.93 20.16
N GLU A 37 5.92 -5.37 19.59
CA GLU A 37 4.58 -5.96 19.63
C GLU A 37 4.17 -6.60 18.31
N ILE A 38 4.65 -6.05 17.20
CA ILE A 38 4.21 -6.47 15.86
C ILE A 38 5.41 -6.62 14.93
N ASP A 39 5.45 -7.75 14.23
CA ASP A 39 6.44 -8.01 13.20
C ASP A 39 5.82 -7.67 11.82
N PHE A 40 5.87 -6.40 11.44
CA PHE A 40 5.33 -5.95 10.16
C PHE A 40 6.04 -6.57 8.95
N PRO A 41 7.37 -6.73 8.95
CA PRO A 41 8.05 -7.45 7.86
C PRO A 41 7.52 -8.86 7.66
N LYS A 42 7.24 -9.59 8.75
CA LYS A 42 6.67 -10.93 8.67
C LYS A 42 5.26 -10.91 8.05
N LYS A 43 4.43 -9.95 8.45
CA LYS A 43 3.08 -9.80 7.87
C LYS A 43 3.16 -9.53 6.37
N ALA A 44 4.08 -8.69 5.94
CA ALA A 44 4.28 -8.39 4.53
C ALA A 44 4.74 -9.64 3.76
N ARG A 45 5.64 -10.45 4.33
CA ARG A 45 6.07 -11.71 3.70
C ARG A 45 4.95 -12.73 3.58
N GLU A 46 4.13 -12.85 4.61
CA GLU A 46 2.98 -13.77 4.60
C GLU A 46 1.96 -13.34 3.56
N LEU A 47 1.68 -12.05 3.48
CA LEU A 47 0.76 -11.50 2.50
C LEU A 47 1.30 -11.68 1.08
N ASP A 48 2.59 -11.46 0.86
CA ASP A 48 3.26 -11.71 -0.41
C ASP A 48 3.03 -13.16 -0.87
N LYS A 49 3.28 -14.13 0.01
CA LYS A 49 3.06 -15.55 -0.30
C LYS A 49 1.60 -15.84 -0.64
N GLN A 50 0.68 -15.27 0.11
CA GLN A 50 -0.75 -15.46 -0.12
C GLN A 50 -1.17 -14.89 -1.47
N ILE A 51 -0.70 -13.69 -1.80
CA ILE A 51 -1.02 -13.05 -3.09
C ILE A 51 -0.46 -13.87 -4.24
N LYS A 52 0.79 -14.33 -4.15
CA LYS A 52 1.40 -15.15 -5.19
C LYS A 52 0.62 -16.44 -5.44
N LYS A 53 0.08 -17.02 -4.39
CA LYS A 53 -0.72 -18.24 -4.49
C LYS A 53 -2.07 -17.99 -5.17
N LEU A 54 -2.74 -16.90 -4.81
CA LEU A 54 -4.10 -16.59 -5.28
C LEU A 54 -4.11 -15.84 -6.60
N TYR A 55 -3.13 -14.97 -6.83
CA TYR A 55 -3.05 -14.09 -7.98
C TYR A 55 -1.63 -14.07 -8.55
N PRO A 56 -1.19 -15.17 -9.18
CA PRO A 56 0.21 -15.32 -9.61
C PRO A 56 0.67 -14.31 -10.68
N GLY A 57 -0.28 -13.67 -11.35
CA GLY A 57 0.05 -12.65 -12.35
C GLY A 57 0.32 -11.26 -11.80
N VAL A 58 0.12 -11.04 -10.51
CA VAL A 58 0.32 -9.72 -9.89
C VAL A 58 1.79 -9.57 -9.46
N GLU A 59 2.40 -8.47 -9.89
CA GLU A 59 3.76 -8.13 -9.45
C GLU A 59 3.69 -7.52 -8.05
N ILE A 60 4.54 -7.99 -7.14
CA ILE A 60 4.53 -7.56 -5.74
C ILE A 60 5.88 -6.92 -5.39
N ILE A 61 5.83 -5.70 -4.86
CA ILE A 61 7.01 -4.98 -4.38
C ILE A 61 6.80 -4.63 -2.91
N LYS A 62 7.70 -5.09 -2.05
CA LYS A 62 7.67 -4.73 -0.63
C LYS A 62 8.60 -3.55 -0.40
N ARG A 63 8.11 -2.56 0.35
CA ARG A 63 8.88 -1.38 0.68
C ARG A 63 8.77 -1.04 2.16
N VAL A 64 9.92 -0.89 2.81
CA VAL A 64 10.01 -0.53 4.22
C VAL A 64 9.84 0.98 4.39
N ILE A 65 9.04 1.37 5.37
CA ILE A 65 8.96 2.75 5.85
C ILE A 65 9.85 2.84 7.09
N GLU A 66 10.84 3.73 7.07
CA GLU A 66 11.83 3.85 8.13
C GLU A 66 11.20 4.11 9.51
N ASN A 67 10.25 5.04 9.57
CA ASN A 67 9.54 5.35 10.79
C ASN A 67 8.06 5.56 10.47
N ALA A 68 7.23 4.60 10.87
CA ALA A 68 5.79 4.62 10.61
C ALA A 68 5.07 5.79 11.30
N PHE A 69 5.69 6.37 12.33
CA PHE A 69 5.12 7.51 13.05
C PHE A 69 5.64 8.85 12.52
N ASN A 70 6.48 8.83 11.51
CA ASN A 70 6.99 10.03 10.86
C ASN A 70 6.21 10.26 9.56
N LEU A 71 5.50 11.39 9.52
CA LEU A 71 4.68 11.76 8.36
C LEU A 71 5.52 11.85 7.08
N ASP A 72 6.71 12.46 7.17
CA ASP A 72 7.57 12.67 6.02
C ASP A 72 8.08 11.35 5.43
N ASP A 73 8.41 10.37 6.26
CA ASP A 73 8.91 9.08 5.77
C ASP A 73 7.86 8.36 4.93
N THR A 74 6.60 8.42 5.36
CA THR A 74 5.50 7.80 4.60
C THR A 74 5.22 8.58 3.31
N GLN A 75 5.20 9.91 3.39
CA GLN A 75 5.00 10.75 2.20
C GLN A 75 6.11 10.52 1.18
N ASP A 76 7.37 10.45 1.62
CA ASP A 76 8.50 10.22 0.74
C ASP A 76 8.40 8.87 0.03
N ALA A 77 8.02 7.83 0.75
CA ALA A 77 7.85 6.50 0.17
C ALA A 77 6.75 6.50 -0.92
N ILE A 78 5.61 7.11 -0.64
CA ILE A 78 4.50 7.18 -1.59
C ILE A 78 4.86 8.05 -2.78
N SER A 79 5.46 9.21 -2.56
CA SER A 79 5.89 10.12 -3.63
C SER A 79 6.90 9.46 -4.55
N GLU A 80 7.83 8.71 -4.00
CA GLU A 80 8.82 7.96 -4.77
C GLU A 80 8.16 6.89 -5.65
N ILE A 81 7.14 6.20 -5.13
CA ILE A 81 6.39 5.23 -5.92
C ILE A 81 5.70 5.91 -7.10
N PHE A 82 5.03 7.03 -6.86
CA PHE A 82 4.40 7.80 -7.94
C PHE A 82 5.42 8.22 -9.01
N TYR A 83 6.57 8.73 -8.57
CA TYR A 83 7.62 9.13 -9.49
C TYR A 83 8.10 7.95 -10.34
N ASN A 84 8.42 6.83 -9.70
CA ASN A 84 8.93 5.64 -10.38
C ASN A 84 7.90 5.08 -11.38
N GLU A 85 6.65 5.05 -11.01
CA GLU A 85 5.61 4.53 -11.89
C GLU A 85 5.36 5.46 -13.09
N ARG A 86 5.43 6.77 -12.90
CA ARG A 86 5.35 7.72 -14.01
C ARG A 86 6.50 7.53 -15.00
N GLU A 87 7.70 7.27 -14.50
CA GLU A 87 8.85 6.98 -15.37
C GLU A 87 8.62 5.71 -16.19
N ASN A 88 7.80 4.79 -15.70
CA ASN A 88 7.41 3.58 -16.41
C ASN A 88 6.15 3.75 -17.27
N GLY A 89 5.66 4.98 -17.44
CA GLY A 89 4.50 5.27 -18.28
C GLY A 89 3.15 5.10 -17.60
N VAL A 90 3.11 4.89 -16.28
CA VAL A 90 1.86 4.78 -15.53
C VAL A 90 1.37 6.18 -15.16
N GLU A 91 0.12 6.48 -15.48
CA GLU A 91 -0.49 7.77 -15.14
C GLU A 91 -1.04 7.74 -13.71
N ASN A 92 -1.15 8.92 -13.08
CA ASN A 92 -1.61 9.02 -11.69
C ASN A 92 -2.99 8.41 -11.47
N GLN A 93 -3.90 8.52 -12.43
CA GLN A 93 -5.24 7.93 -12.30
C GLN A 93 -5.24 6.39 -12.33
N GLU A 94 -4.13 5.78 -12.71
CA GLU A 94 -3.97 4.32 -12.68
C GLU A 94 -3.44 3.82 -11.34
N ILE A 95 -3.15 4.72 -10.40
CA ILE A 95 -2.61 4.39 -9.09
C ILE A 95 -3.71 4.55 -8.03
N THR A 96 -3.91 3.52 -7.23
CA THR A 96 -4.84 3.56 -6.10
C THR A 96 -4.07 3.38 -4.80
N ILE A 97 -4.54 4.01 -3.74
CA ILE A 97 -3.91 3.90 -2.41
C ILE A 97 -4.95 3.40 -1.41
N ASN A 98 -4.61 2.32 -0.72
CA ASN A 98 -5.42 1.81 0.38
C ASN A 98 -4.75 2.17 1.70
N ILE A 99 -5.37 3.05 2.48
CA ILE A 99 -4.83 3.55 3.75
C ILE A 99 -5.46 2.87 4.97
N THR A 100 -6.36 1.93 4.76
CA THR A 100 -7.12 1.30 5.85
C THR A 100 -6.24 0.56 6.85
N GLY A 101 -5.21 -0.13 6.37
CA GLY A 101 -4.36 -0.95 7.22
C GLY A 101 -3.27 -0.19 7.96
N GLY A 102 -3.09 1.10 7.69
CA GLY A 102 -1.99 1.86 8.26
C GLY A 102 -2.30 2.47 9.63
N THR A 103 -1.28 3.07 10.24
CA THR A 103 -1.45 3.91 11.42
C THR A 103 -2.19 5.20 11.03
N ALA A 104 -2.69 5.94 12.02
CA ALA A 104 -3.32 7.23 11.75
C ALA A 104 -2.36 8.20 11.04
N ILE A 105 -1.09 8.18 11.39
CA ILE A 105 -0.07 9.03 10.75
C ILE A 105 0.16 8.58 9.31
N GLN A 106 0.26 7.28 9.07
CA GLN A 106 0.41 6.75 7.71
C GLN A 106 -0.79 7.07 6.84
N SER A 107 -1.98 6.98 7.39
CA SER A 107 -3.21 7.32 6.67
C SER A 107 -3.25 8.80 6.31
N ALA A 108 -2.87 9.68 7.25
CA ALA A 108 -2.80 11.11 7.00
C ALA A 108 -1.73 11.43 5.94
N ALA A 109 -0.57 10.79 6.02
CA ALA A 109 0.50 10.97 5.04
C ALA A 109 0.07 10.56 3.64
N ALA A 110 -0.63 9.43 3.52
CA ALA A 110 -1.14 8.96 2.25
C ALA A 110 -2.14 9.94 1.65
N ALA A 111 -3.04 10.48 2.47
CA ALA A 111 -4.05 11.44 2.02
C ALA A 111 -3.42 12.75 1.53
N ILE A 112 -2.32 13.18 2.15
CA ILE A 112 -1.63 14.43 1.79
C ILE A 112 -0.71 14.25 0.58
N ALA A 113 -0.09 13.07 0.47
CA ALA A 113 0.95 12.81 -0.53
C ALA A 113 0.41 12.66 -1.95
N PHE A 114 -0.87 12.32 -2.14
CA PHE A 114 -1.35 12.03 -3.48
C PHE A 114 -1.48 13.31 -4.32
N VAL A 115 -1.23 13.13 -5.62
CA VAL A 115 -1.34 14.18 -6.63
C VAL A 115 -2.53 13.84 -7.52
N PRO A 116 -3.54 14.73 -7.63
CA PRO A 116 -4.70 14.44 -8.47
C PRO A 116 -4.33 14.22 -9.95
N PRO A 117 -5.03 13.32 -10.68
CA PRO A 117 -6.12 12.48 -10.17
C PRO A 117 -5.58 11.17 -9.59
N VAL A 118 -6.01 10.85 -8.37
CA VAL A 118 -5.64 9.60 -7.68
C VAL A 118 -6.89 9.06 -7.00
N THR A 119 -7.05 7.75 -7.02
CA THR A 119 -8.13 7.10 -6.27
C THR A 119 -7.63 6.73 -4.88
N LEU A 120 -8.21 7.36 -3.87
CA LEU A 120 -7.94 7.07 -2.46
C LEU A 120 -9.02 6.15 -1.94
N ILE A 121 -8.61 5.02 -1.36
CA ILE A 121 -9.53 3.99 -0.90
C ILE A 121 -9.56 3.94 0.62
N LEU A 122 -10.76 4.11 1.17
CA LEU A 122 -11.04 3.93 2.59
C LEU A 122 -11.91 2.69 2.76
N MET A 123 -11.43 1.74 3.54
CA MET A 123 -12.17 0.51 3.80
C MET A 123 -13.16 0.69 4.94
N SER A 124 -14.06 -0.27 5.07
CA SER A 124 -15.18 -0.22 6.03
C SER A 124 -14.77 -0.05 7.49
N SER A 125 -13.55 -0.37 7.86
CA SER A 125 -13.05 -0.15 9.22
C SER A 125 -13.10 1.30 9.66
N PHE A 126 -13.19 2.24 8.72
CA PHE A 126 -13.37 3.67 9.00
C PHE A 126 -14.83 4.11 8.97
N ALA A 127 -15.74 3.26 8.55
CA ALA A 127 -17.14 3.60 8.37
C ALA A 127 -17.97 3.45 9.65
N THR A 128 -17.38 2.96 10.70
CA THR A 128 -18.07 2.72 11.96
C THR A 128 -18.10 3.92 12.86
#